data_3d7eb54741442d4b832a892c30a193a0
#
_entry.id   3d7eb54741442d4b832a892c30a193a0
#
_cell.length_a   1.000
_cell.length_b   1.000
_cell.length_c   1.000
_cell.angle_alpha   90.00
_cell.angle_beta   90.00
_cell.angle_gamma   90.00
#
_symmetry.space_group_name_H-M   'P 1'
#
loop_
_entity.id
_entity.type
_entity.pdbx_description
1 polymer ?
#
loop_
_entity_poly.entity_id
_entity_poly.type
_entity_poly.pdbx_seq_one_letter_code
_entity_poly.pdbx_strand_id
1 'polypeptide(L)'
;YHIGIPFSGAMDNRNFVIANAISNNKKNSPVIEFALQGPKLRYKGDKVYFNVTGDVNFQILRKNKIEEGVCYQNLVLENNDCLDLISTNRSVYGYLSINASFKIDFYLDSCSVNTKAEIGANNGKILQKNHIIKIENITKKYSLNKLDYINSKIENIRVIKGPHFDYFSKTAKELFFKEKFSVTKLTDRMGIRLDGPKIENIKNTNIKSEGLVKGTIQITADGNPIVMLSDHGTIGGYPKIGVVISADYDKFCLLYTSPSPRD
;
A
#
# COMPACT_ATOMS: atom_id res chain seq x y z
N TYR A 1 5.07 6.05 -17.35
CA TYR A 1 5.96 7.19 -17.03
C TYR A 1 6.06 8.20 -18.18
N HIS A 2 6.26 7.76 -19.42
CA HIS A 2 6.45 8.66 -20.58
C HIS A 2 5.23 9.57 -20.89
N ILE A 3 4.06 9.25 -20.38
CA ILE A 3 2.85 10.07 -20.48
C ILE A 3 2.52 10.81 -19.17
N GLY A 4 3.46 10.89 -18.22
CA GLY A 4 3.27 11.58 -16.96
C GLY A 4 2.44 10.84 -15.90
N ILE A 5 2.08 9.56 -16.14
CA ILE A 5 1.32 8.74 -15.21
C ILE A 5 2.26 7.81 -14.45
N PRO A 6 2.20 7.73 -13.10
CA PRO A 6 2.98 6.77 -12.32
C PRO A 6 2.51 5.34 -12.56
N PHE A 7 3.34 4.36 -12.23
CA PHE A 7 2.96 2.95 -12.32
C PHE A 7 1.84 2.56 -11.35
N SER A 8 1.65 3.31 -10.29
CA SER A 8 0.69 2.99 -9.21
C SER A 8 0.88 1.56 -8.68
N GLY A 9 -0.17 0.76 -8.55
CA GLY A 9 -0.10 -0.60 -8.05
C GLY A 9 -0.21 -0.69 -6.53
N ALA A 10 0.12 -1.86 -6.00
CA ALA A 10 0.04 -2.10 -4.57
C ALA A 10 0.99 -1.20 -3.78
N MET A 11 0.51 -0.70 -2.64
CA MET A 11 1.32 0.07 -1.70
C MET A 11 2.37 -0.82 -1.04
N ASP A 12 1.95 -1.98 -0.53
CA ASP A 12 2.78 -3.04 -0.01
C ASP A 12 2.80 -4.21 -1.01
N ASN A 13 3.82 -4.23 -1.87
CA ASN A 13 3.97 -5.24 -2.89
C ASN A 13 4.20 -6.64 -2.30
N ARG A 14 4.79 -6.74 -1.11
CA ARG A 14 5.04 -8.02 -0.43
C ARG A 14 3.71 -8.68 -0.07
N ASN A 15 2.82 -8.00 0.63
CA ASN A 15 1.51 -8.55 1.00
C ASN A 15 0.62 -8.81 -0.22
N PHE A 16 0.71 -7.99 -1.26
CA PHE A 16 0.05 -8.21 -2.55
C PHE A 16 0.49 -9.53 -3.20
N VAL A 17 1.79 -9.79 -3.28
CA VAL A 17 2.34 -11.02 -3.88
C VAL A 17 2.00 -12.25 -3.03
N ILE A 18 2.07 -12.14 -1.70
CA ILE A 18 1.70 -13.20 -0.77
C ILE A 18 0.21 -13.55 -0.92
N ALA A 19 -0.68 -12.56 -1.02
CA ALA A 19 -2.11 -12.77 -1.21
C ALA A 19 -2.39 -13.62 -2.46
N ASN A 20 -1.75 -13.27 -3.57
CA ASN A 20 -1.87 -14.03 -4.81
C ASN A 20 -1.26 -15.43 -4.72
N ALA A 21 -0.13 -15.59 -4.04
CA ALA A 21 0.50 -16.90 -3.83
C ALA A 21 -0.38 -17.84 -3.01
N ILE A 22 -0.99 -17.35 -1.93
CA ILE A 22 -1.91 -18.13 -1.11
C ILE A 22 -3.17 -18.53 -1.90
N SER A 23 -3.73 -17.63 -2.71
CA SER A 23 -4.86 -17.92 -3.61
C SER A 23 -4.48 -18.79 -4.82
N ASN A 24 -3.20 -19.12 -4.99
CA ASN A 24 -2.70 -19.85 -6.16
C ASN A 24 -2.99 -19.13 -7.50
N ASN A 25 -3.00 -17.82 -7.46
CA ASN A 25 -3.17 -16.92 -8.59
C ASN A 25 -1.82 -16.60 -9.25
N LYS A 26 -1.85 -16.04 -10.46
CA LYS A 26 -0.65 -15.43 -11.06
C LYS A 26 -0.15 -14.26 -10.19
N LYS A 27 1.16 -14.05 -10.17
CA LYS A 27 1.81 -13.04 -9.32
C LYS A 27 1.18 -11.64 -9.36
N ASN A 28 0.71 -11.22 -10.52
CA ASN A 28 0.13 -9.88 -10.74
C ASN A 28 -1.40 -9.91 -10.92
N SER A 29 -2.08 -10.96 -10.44
CA SER A 29 -3.54 -10.99 -10.48
C SER A 29 -4.12 -9.85 -9.62
N PRO A 30 -5.23 -9.23 -10.07
CA PRO A 30 -5.89 -8.20 -9.30
C PRO A 30 -6.31 -8.66 -7.91
N VAL A 31 -6.19 -7.77 -6.94
CA VAL A 31 -6.69 -7.94 -5.57
C VAL A 31 -7.40 -6.68 -5.12
N ILE A 32 -8.21 -6.74 -4.09
CA ILE A 32 -8.77 -5.56 -3.45
C ILE A 32 -7.80 -5.07 -2.38
N GLU A 33 -7.21 -3.90 -2.60
CA GLU A 33 -6.43 -3.17 -1.59
C GLU A 33 -7.36 -2.25 -0.80
N PHE A 34 -7.19 -2.18 0.50
CA PHE A 34 -7.91 -1.24 1.36
C PHE A 34 -6.97 -0.65 2.41
N ALA A 35 -7.31 0.54 2.89
CA ALA A 35 -6.53 1.26 3.90
C ALA A 35 -7.36 1.48 5.16
N LEU A 36 -6.80 1.17 6.33
CA LEU A 36 -7.37 1.34 7.68
C LEU A 36 -8.64 0.53 7.92
N GLN A 37 -9.64 0.67 7.08
CA GLN A 37 -10.90 -0.07 7.11
C GLN A 37 -11.18 -0.61 5.71
N GLY A 38 -11.57 -1.87 5.62
CA GLY A 38 -11.95 -2.49 4.36
C GLY A 38 -13.45 -2.48 4.10
N PRO A 39 -13.88 -2.96 2.93
CA PRO A 39 -15.29 -3.07 2.61
C PRO A 39 -15.96 -4.23 3.34
N LYS A 40 -17.27 -4.08 3.54
CA LYS A 40 -18.16 -5.19 3.89
C LYS A 40 -18.78 -5.73 2.61
N LEU A 41 -18.49 -6.99 2.28
CA LEU A 41 -18.82 -7.63 1.01
C LEU A 41 -19.81 -8.77 1.23
N ARG A 42 -20.89 -8.81 0.47
CA ARG A 42 -21.78 -9.97 0.40
C ARG A 42 -21.43 -10.82 -0.80
N TYR A 43 -21.07 -12.06 -0.56
CA TYR A 43 -20.78 -13.02 -1.62
C TYR A 43 -22.05 -13.66 -2.17
N LYS A 44 -22.12 -13.78 -3.51
CA LYS A 44 -23.17 -14.54 -4.21
C LYS A 44 -22.54 -15.39 -5.29
N GLY A 45 -22.72 -16.69 -5.20
CA GLY A 45 -22.17 -17.66 -6.15
C GLY A 45 -21.81 -18.99 -5.49
N ASP A 46 -21.17 -19.85 -6.27
CA ASP A 46 -20.64 -21.12 -5.79
C ASP A 46 -19.50 -20.89 -4.81
N LYS A 47 -19.19 -21.92 -4.02
CA LYS A 47 -18.08 -21.90 -3.06
C LYS A 47 -16.78 -21.36 -3.66
N VAL A 48 -16.18 -20.35 -3.03
CA VAL A 48 -14.91 -19.76 -3.43
C VAL A 48 -13.93 -19.68 -2.25
N TYR A 49 -12.65 -19.82 -2.53
CA TYR A 49 -11.59 -19.61 -1.54
C TYR A 49 -11.08 -18.19 -1.63
N PHE A 50 -10.72 -17.65 -0.49
CA PHE A 50 -10.14 -16.31 -0.37
C PHE A 50 -9.10 -16.27 0.73
N ASN A 51 -8.27 -15.26 0.73
CA ASN A 51 -7.41 -14.92 1.86
C ASN A 51 -7.30 -13.41 2.04
N VAL A 52 -6.93 -13.01 3.24
CA VAL A 52 -6.60 -11.63 3.60
C VAL A 52 -5.15 -11.61 4.04
N THR A 53 -4.36 -10.67 3.50
CA THR A 53 -2.99 -10.40 3.93
C THR A 53 -2.86 -8.98 4.47
N GLY A 54 -1.87 -8.76 5.33
CA GLY A 54 -1.76 -7.61 6.21
C GLY A 54 -2.16 -7.98 7.63
N ASP A 55 -1.97 -7.06 8.58
CA ASP A 55 -2.44 -7.24 9.95
C ASP A 55 -3.87 -6.67 10.05
N VAL A 56 -4.87 -7.53 9.78
CA VAL A 56 -6.26 -7.13 9.56
C VAL A 56 -7.20 -7.91 10.48
N ASN A 57 -8.09 -7.18 11.16
CA ASN A 57 -9.25 -7.75 11.84
C ASN A 57 -10.39 -7.89 10.85
N PHE A 58 -10.91 -9.10 10.68
CA PHE A 58 -12.05 -9.36 9.82
C PHE A 58 -12.87 -10.54 10.31
N GLN A 59 -14.09 -10.64 9.83
CA GLN A 59 -15.01 -11.71 10.21
C GLN A 59 -15.87 -12.16 9.01
N ILE A 60 -16.34 -13.40 9.07
CA ILE A 60 -17.28 -13.98 8.12
C ILE A 60 -18.61 -14.16 8.86
N LEU A 61 -19.66 -13.48 8.38
CA LEU A 61 -21.01 -13.61 8.91
C LEU A 61 -21.78 -14.60 8.05
N ARG A 62 -22.15 -15.73 8.63
CA ARG A 62 -22.95 -16.81 8.03
C ARG A 62 -24.26 -16.92 8.76
N LYS A 63 -25.39 -16.94 8.07
CA LYS A 63 -26.75 -17.06 8.68
C LYS A 63 -26.84 -16.74 10.19
N ASN A 64 -26.41 -17.66 11.05
CA ASN A 64 -26.51 -17.56 12.52
C ASN A 64 -25.14 -17.64 13.21
N LYS A 65 -24.03 -17.52 12.49
CA LYS A 65 -22.68 -17.68 13.05
C LYS A 65 -21.77 -16.55 12.57
N ILE A 66 -20.98 -16.03 13.49
CA ILE A 66 -19.88 -15.12 13.19
C ILE A 66 -18.59 -15.91 13.40
N GLU A 67 -17.73 -15.94 12.39
CA GLU A 67 -16.42 -16.56 12.45
C GLU A 67 -15.35 -15.48 12.33
N GLU A 68 -14.45 -15.41 13.31
CA GLU A 68 -13.29 -14.55 13.20
C GLU A 68 -12.36 -15.05 12.10
N GLY A 69 -11.87 -14.13 11.30
CA GLY A 69 -10.95 -14.42 10.21
C GLY A 69 -9.50 -14.51 10.69
N VAL A 70 -8.71 -15.32 10.01
CA VAL A 70 -7.28 -15.44 10.24
C VAL A 70 -6.54 -15.05 8.97
N CYS A 71 -5.64 -14.05 9.06
CA CYS A 71 -4.83 -13.61 7.94
C CYS A 71 -3.85 -14.69 7.43
N TYR A 72 -3.41 -14.54 6.21
CA TYR A 72 -2.39 -15.38 5.57
C TYR A 72 -2.75 -16.86 5.43
N GLN A 73 -4.02 -17.19 5.36
CA GLN A 73 -4.48 -18.54 5.04
C GLN A 73 -5.73 -18.51 4.16
N ASN A 74 -5.91 -19.57 3.37
CA ASN A 74 -7.13 -19.74 2.60
C ASN A 74 -8.31 -20.05 3.52
N LEU A 75 -9.38 -19.27 3.36
CA LEU A 75 -10.69 -19.44 3.97
C LEU A 75 -11.74 -19.61 2.88
N VAL A 76 -12.97 -19.87 3.26
CA VAL A 76 -14.06 -20.18 2.35
C VAL A 76 -15.18 -19.15 2.48
N LEU A 77 -15.72 -18.71 1.35
CA LEU A 77 -17.03 -18.05 1.26
C LEU A 77 -18.01 -18.97 0.53
N GLU A 78 -19.22 -19.04 1.05
CA GLU A 78 -20.38 -19.70 0.46
C GLU A 78 -21.46 -18.68 0.09
N ASN A 79 -22.44 -19.12 -0.66
CA ASN A 79 -23.51 -18.24 -1.12
C ASN A 79 -24.22 -17.51 0.03
N ASN A 80 -24.31 -16.18 -0.07
CA ASN A 80 -24.84 -15.24 0.91
C ASN A 80 -23.97 -14.98 2.15
N ASP A 81 -22.79 -15.57 2.28
CA ASP A 81 -21.83 -15.16 3.31
C ASP A 81 -21.49 -13.66 3.17
N CYS A 82 -21.25 -13.03 4.30
CA CYS A 82 -20.83 -11.65 4.34
C CYS A 82 -19.42 -11.56 4.95
N LEU A 83 -18.46 -11.12 4.15
CA LEU A 83 -17.10 -10.83 4.60
C LEU A 83 -17.04 -9.38 5.08
N ASP A 84 -16.66 -9.16 6.32
CA ASP A 84 -16.54 -7.85 6.94
C ASP A 84 -15.07 -7.58 7.28
N LEU A 85 -14.42 -6.72 6.50
CA LEU A 85 -13.02 -6.30 6.70
C LEU A 85 -13.01 -5.08 7.63
N ILE A 86 -12.91 -5.32 8.94
CA ILE A 86 -13.23 -4.35 10.00
C ILE A 86 -12.18 -3.25 10.09
N SER A 87 -10.92 -3.63 10.27
CA SER A 87 -9.83 -2.68 10.45
C SER A 87 -8.47 -3.32 10.19
N THR A 88 -7.48 -2.52 9.86
CA THR A 88 -6.09 -2.89 10.04
C THR A 88 -5.65 -2.60 11.48
N ASN A 89 -4.64 -3.33 12.00
CA ASN A 89 -4.12 -3.15 13.36
C ASN A 89 -2.84 -2.31 13.34
N ARG A 90 -1.70 -2.96 13.03
CA ARG A 90 -0.38 -2.33 13.04
C ARG A 90 0.13 -1.94 11.66
N SER A 91 -0.73 -1.97 10.67
CA SER A 91 -0.44 -1.60 9.29
C SER A 91 -1.51 -0.69 8.74
N VAL A 92 -1.18 0.05 7.68
CA VAL A 92 -2.16 0.91 6.99
C VAL A 92 -2.96 0.11 5.98
N TYR A 93 -2.33 -0.83 5.26
CA TYR A 93 -2.90 -1.51 4.11
C TYR A 93 -3.17 -2.99 4.38
N GLY A 94 -4.31 -3.45 3.84
CA GLY A 94 -4.67 -4.86 3.76
C GLY A 94 -5.09 -5.23 2.32
N TYR A 95 -5.02 -6.52 2.02
CA TYR A 95 -5.31 -7.07 0.69
C TYR A 95 -6.26 -8.25 0.81
N LEU A 96 -7.31 -8.24 -0.01
CA LEU A 96 -8.21 -9.36 -0.19
C LEU A 96 -7.96 -9.99 -1.56
N SER A 97 -7.56 -11.24 -1.58
CA SER A 97 -7.42 -12.08 -2.78
C SER A 97 -8.44 -13.22 -2.77
N ILE A 98 -8.92 -13.59 -3.94
CA ILE A 98 -9.83 -14.74 -4.13
C ILE A 98 -9.19 -15.73 -5.09
N ASN A 99 -9.50 -17.00 -4.96
CA ASN A 99 -9.09 -18.05 -5.90
C ASN A 99 -10.00 -18.05 -7.15
N ALA A 100 -10.02 -16.91 -7.83
CA ALA A 100 -10.80 -16.60 -9.03
C ALA A 100 -10.21 -15.35 -9.67
N SER A 101 -10.71 -14.97 -10.84
CA SER A 101 -10.37 -13.72 -11.49
C SER A 101 -11.43 -12.67 -11.21
N PHE A 102 -11.05 -11.46 -10.85
CA PHE A 102 -11.95 -10.31 -10.88
C PHE A 102 -12.18 -9.91 -12.35
N LYS A 103 -13.44 -9.76 -12.75
CA LYS A 103 -13.79 -9.24 -14.07
C LYS A 103 -13.73 -7.72 -14.02
N ILE A 104 -12.59 -7.19 -14.43
CA ILE A 104 -12.28 -5.75 -14.40
C ILE A 104 -11.61 -5.32 -15.70
N ASP A 105 -11.77 -4.07 -16.05
CA ASP A 105 -11.13 -3.48 -17.21
C ASP A 105 -9.67 -3.09 -16.88
N PHE A 106 -8.80 -3.23 -17.87
CA PHE A 106 -7.41 -2.81 -17.81
C PHE A 106 -7.26 -1.49 -18.59
N TYR A 107 -6.49 -0.60 -18.03
CA TYR A 107 -6.07 0.64 -18.69
C TYR A 107 -4.54 0.69 -18.72
N LEU A 108 -3.95 0.82 -19.92
CA LEU A 108 -2.51 0.74 -20.12
C LEU A 108 -1.87 -0.50 -19.46
N ASP A 109 -2.49 -1.66 -19.70
CA ASP A 109 -2.08 -2.96 -19.14
C ASP A 109 -2.09 -3.03 -17.59
N SER A 110 -2.76 -2.10 -16.92
CA SER A 110 -2.90 -2.03 -15.47
C SER A 110 -4.38 -1.98 -15.05
N CYS A 111 -4.69 -2.66 -13.94
CA CYS A 111 -5.97 -2.56 -13.25
C CYS A 111 -5.89 -1.69 -11.99
N SER A 112 -4.75 -1.06 -11.73
CA SER A 112 -4.58 -0.17 -10.58
C SER A 112 -5.49 1.05 -10.70
N VAL A 113 -6.03 1.48 -9.57
CA VAL A 113 -6.87 2.67 -9.49
C VAL A 113 -6.02 3.84 -9.00
N ASN A 114 -5.93 4.89 -9.81
CA ASN A 114 -5.37 6.17 -9.41
C ASN A 114 -6.50 7.18 -9.31
N THR A 115 -6.97 7.45 -8.11
CA THR A 115 -8.16 8.29 -7.87
C THR A 115 -7.92 9.77 -8.17
N LYS A 116 -6.68 10.25 -8.12
CA LYS A 116 -6.35 11.66 -8.46
C LYS A 116 -6.33 11.91 -9.95
N ALA A 117 -5.85 10.94 -10.71
CA ALA A 117 -5.86 11.01 -12.17
C ALA A 117 -7.16 10.49 -12.80
N GLU A 118 -8.06 9.92 -12.00
CA GLU A 118 -9.30 9.25 -12.45
C GLU A 118 -9.03 8.17 -13.51
N ILE A 119 -7.98 7.37 -13.28
CA ILE A 119 -7.51 6.36 -14.24
C ILE A 119 -7.50 4.98 -13.58
N GLY A 120 -7.74 3.95 -14.39
CA GLY A 120 -7.67 2.55 -14.00
C GLY A 120 -9.03 1.88 -13.85
N ALA A 121 -9.06 0.74 -13.18
CA ALA A 121 -10.29 -0.02 -12.93
C ALA A 121 -11.35 0.86 -12.26
N ASN A 122 -12.63 0.49 -12.46
CA ASN A 122 -13.76 1.22 -11.89
C ASN A 122 -13.77 2.72 -12.29
N ASN A 123 -13.34 3.06 -13.51
CA ASN A 123 -13.21 4.44 -14.00
C ASN A 123 -12.36 5.34 -13.07
N GLY A 124 -11.30 4.81 -12.49
CA GLY A 124 -10.43 5.53 -11.58
C GLY A 124 -11.03 5.85 -10.20
N LYS A 125 -12.15 5.24 -9.84
CA LYS A 125 -12.85 5.54 -8.58
C LYS A 125 -12.70 4.42 -7.56
N ILE A 126 -12.74 4.77 -6.29
CA ILE A 126 -12.82 3.81 -5.18
C ILE A 126 -14.12 2.99 -5.25
N LEU A 127 -14.10 1.81 -4.66
CA LEU A 127 -15.30 1.00 -4.48
C LEU A 127 -16.31 1.75 -3.61
N GLN A 128 -17.57 1.75 -4.02
CA GLN A 128 -18.64 2.41 -3.30
C GLN A 128 -19.70 1.42 -2.81
N LYS A 129 -20.56 1.86 -1.90
CA LYS A 129 -21.69 1.07 -1.43
C LYS A 129 -22.53 0.58 -2.62
N ASN A 130 -22.93 -0.68 -2.57
CA ASN A 130 -23.72 -1.38 -3.60
C ASN A 130 -22.99 -1.63 -4.93
N HIS A 131 -21.67 -1.38 -5.05
CA HIS A 131 -20.93 -1.86 -6.20
C HIS A 131 -20.99 -3.38 -6.30
N ILE A 132 -21.15 -3.88 -7.51
CA ILE A 132 -21.10 -5.31 -7.83
C ILE A 132 -19.76 -5.60 -8.50
N ILE A 133 -18.94 -6.41 -7.83
CA ILE A 133 -17.67 -6.87 -8.35
C ILE A 133 -17.90 -8.28 -8.90
N LYS A 134 -17.84 -8.42 -10.22
CA LYS A 134 -18.00 -9.72 -10.88
C LYS A 134 -16.72 -10.53 -10.79
N ILE A 135 -16.86 -11.83 -10.54
CA ILE A 135 -15.76 -12.80 -10.56
C ILE A 135 -16.03 -13.89 -11.61
N GLU A 136 -14.97 -14.44 -12.14
CA GLU A 136 -14.98 -15.52 -13.13
C GLU A 136 -13.81 -16.48 -12.90
N ASN A 137 -13.77 -17.59 -13.63
CA ASN A 137 -12.69 -18.56 -13.56
C ASN A 137 -12.40 -19.06 -12.13
N ILE A 138 -13.43 -19.40 -11.37
CA ILE A 138 -13.28 -19.94 -10.02
C ILE A 138 -12.50 -21.27 -10.12
N THR A 139 -11.35 -21.32 -9.47
CA THR A 139 -10.54 -22.53 -9.45
C THR A 139 -11.07 -23.49 -8.39
N LYS A 140 -11.52 -24.68 -8.81
CA LYS A 140 -12.03 -25.71 -7.89
C LYS A 140 -10.90 -26.44 -7.12
N LYS A 141 -9.65 -26.25 -7.54
CA LYS A 141 -8.51 -26.90 -6.90
C LYS A 141 -8.16 -26.19 -5.60
N TYR A 142 -8.44 -26.86 -4.50
CA TYR A 142 -8.10 -26.39 -3.16
C TYR A 142 -6.65 -26.70 -2.83
N SER A 143 -5.92 -25.73 -2.33
CA SER A 143 -4.68 -25.96 -1.59
C SER A 143 -4.82 -25.25 -0.24
N LEU A 144 -4.56 -25.97 0.84
CA LEU A 144 -4.46 -25.43 2.20
C LEU A 144 -3.16 -24.61 2.31
N ASN A 145 -3.10 -23.50 1.55
CA ASN A 145 -1.97 -22.61 1.66
C ASN A 145 -2.17 -21.73 2.90
N LYS A 146 -1.23 -21.82 3.79
CA LYS A 146 -1.11 -20.98 4.97
C LYS A 146 0.34 -20.48 5.02
N LEU A 147 0.49 -19.24 5.40
CA LEU A 147 1.79 -18.67 5.72
C LEU A 147 1.77 -18.21 7.18
N ASP A 148 2.77 -18.59 7.94
CA ASP A 148 2.91 -18.07 9.30
C ASP A 148 3.18 -16.58 9.26
N TYR A 149 2.71 -15.87 10.29
CA TYR A 149 2.82 -14.42 10.39
C TYR A 149 4.25 -13.96 10.16
N ILE A 150 4.40 -13.02 9.24
CA ILE A 150 5.69 -12.38 8.98
C ILE A 150 5.73 -11.08 9.78
N ASN A 151 6.58 -11.03 10.79
CA ASN A 151 6.81 -9.80 11.54
C ASN A 151 7.27 -8.68 10.58
N SER A 152 6.47 -7.63 10.49
CA SER A 152 6.78 -6.41 9.74
C SER A 152 7.33 -5.29 10.62
N LYS A 153 7.71 -5.59 11.88
CA LYS A 153 8.30 -4.59 12.78
C LYS A 153 9.53 -3.96 12.13
N ILE A 154 9.55 -2.64 12.13
CA ILE A 154 10.62 -1.85 11.56
C ILE A 154 11.28 -1.10 12.71
N GLU A 155 12.58 -1.27 12.84
CA GLU A 155 13.39 -0.49 13.78
C GLU A 155 14.10 0.66 13.05
N ASN A 156 14.58 0.40 11.85
CA ASN A 156 15.27 1.37 10.99
C ASN A 156 14.87 1.20 9.53
N ILE A 157 14.79 2.30 8.81
CA ILE A 157 14.59 2.33 7.36
C ILE A 157 15.92 2.65 6.69
N ARG A 158 16.42 1.75 5.87
CA ARG A 158 17.68 1.94 5.13
C ARG A 158 17.46 2.81 3.90
N VAL A 159 18.38 3.74 3.69
CA VAL A 159 18.32 4.75 2.64
C VAL A 159 19.67 4.80 1.91
N ILE A 160 19.65 4.85 0.60
CA ILE A 160 20.82 5.19 -0.22
C ILE A 160 20.85 6.70 -0.49
N LYS A 161 22.04 7.25 -0.71
CA LYS A 161 22.22 8.68 -1.02
C LYS A 161 21.49 9.04 -2.32
N GLY A 162 20.76 10.15 -2.28
CA GLY A 162 20.09 10.71 -3.45
C GLY A 162 21.02 11.58 -4.31
N PRO A 163 20.56 11.98 -5.50
CA PRO A 163 21.37 12.78 -6.43
C PRO A 163 21.72 14.18 -5.91
N HIS A 164 20.95 14.71 -4.97
CA HIS A 164 21.18 16.04 -4.38
C HIS A 164 21.72 15.94 -2.93
N PHE A 165 22.30 14.80 -2.56
CA PHE A 165 22.83 14.60 -1.22
C PHE A 165 23.81 15.71 -0.80
N ASP A 166 24.63 16.20 -1.76
CA ASP A 166 25.62 17.28 -1.52
C ASP A 166 25.01 18.69 -1.48
N TYR A 167 23.70 18.83 -1.62
CA TYR A 167 22.99 20.10 -1.40
C TYR A 167 22.76 20.37 0.10
N PHE A 168 23.01 19.41 0.96
CA PHE A 168 22.77 19.47 2.40
C PHE A 168 24.08 19.62 3.16
N SER A 169 24.06 20.41 4.24
CA SER A 169 25.20 20.56 5.13
C SER A 169 25.55 19.26 5.83
N LYS A 170 26.75 19.16 6.40
CA LYS A 170 27.14 18.00 7.21
C LYS A 170 26.17 17.80 8.37
N THR A 171 25.81 18.88 9.06
CA THR A 171 24.85 18.84 10.19
C THR A 171 23.47 18.36 9.75
N ALA A 172 22.93 18.87 8.63
CA ALA A 172 21.64 18.44 8.10
C ALA A 172 21.62 16.94 7.75
N LYS A 173 22.73 16.43 7.14
CA LYS A 173 22.89 15.00 6.86
C LYS A 173 22.90 14.16 8.14
N GLU A 174 23.61 14.62 9.15
CA GLU A 174 23.67 13.93 10.46
C GLU A 174 22.30 13.91 11.12
N LEU A 175 21.56 15.01 11.17
CA LEU A 175 20.19 15.08 11.66
C LEU A 175 19.28 14.09 10.93
N PHE A 176 19.33 14.08 9.60
CA PHE A 176 18.49 13.19 8.80
C PHE A 176 18.70 11.70 9.13
N PHE A 177 19.93 11.26 9.39
CA PHE A 177 20.21 9.85 9.66
C PHE A 177 20.15 9.44 11.13
N LYS A 178 20.30 10.38 12.07
CA LYS A 178 20.37 10.06 13.50
C LYS A 178 19.07 10.32 14.25
N GLU A 179 18.29 11.30 13.78
CA GLU A 179 17.10 11.72 14.48
C GLU A 179 15.84 10.93 14.05
N LYS A 180 14.84 10.97 14.90
CA LYS A 180 13.55 10.33 14.65
C LYS A 180 12.61 11.28 13.92
N PHE A 181 11.89 10.72 12.95
CA PHE A 181 10.83 11.41 12.24
C PHE A 181 9.50 10.70 12.47
N SER A 182 8.43 11.47 12.59
CA SER A 182 7.07 10.98 12.77
C SER A 182 6.28 11.09 11.47
N VAL A 183 5.44 10.11 11.18
CA VAL A 183 4.50 10.19 10.05
C VAL A 183 3.40 11.18 10.38
N THR A 184 3.12 12.11 9.48
CA THR A 184 2.06 13.11 9.65
C THR A 184 0.71 12.61 9.11
N LYS A 185 -0.38 13.31 9.49
CA LYS A 185 -1.72 13.07 8.92
C LYS A 185 -1.83 13.46 7.44
N LEU A 186 -0.88 14.23 6.92
CA LEU A 186 -0.81 14.63 5.50
C LEU A 186 -0.10 13.53 4.68
N THR A 187 -0.67 12.35 4.72
CA THR A 187 -0.14 11.15 4.06
C THR A 187 -1.22 10.56 3.17
N ASP A 188 -0.85 10.24 1.93
CA ASP A 188 -1.71 9.58 0.96
C ASP A 188 -0.89 8.60 0.08
N ARG A 189 -1.50 8.06 -0.97
CA ARG A 189 -0.82 7.16 -1.90
C ARG A 189 0.29 7.82 -2.74
N MET A 190 0.37 9.15 -2.77
CA MET A 190 1.45 9.89 -3.46
C MET A 190 2.71 10.00 -2.61
N GLY A 191 2.58 10.20 -1.29
CA GLY A 191 3.72 10.35 -0.41
C GLY A 191 3.39 10.42 1.06
N ILE A 192 4.37 10.05 1.87
CA ILE A 192 4.35 10.19 3.32
C ILE A 192 5.11 11.44 3.70
N ARG A 193 4.44 12.39 4.31
CA ARG A 193 5.07 13.56 4.91
C ARG A 193 5.54 13.21 6.32
N LEU A 194 6.80 13.54 6.58
CA LEU A 194 7.42 13.32 7.88
C LEU A 194 7.58 14.64 8.61
N ASP A 195 7.39 14.61 9.93
CA ASP A 195 7.67 15.71 10.85
C ASP A 195 8.82 15.35 11.76
N GLY A 196 9.68 16.32 12.05
CA GLY A 196 10.90 16.12 12.83
C GLY A 196 11.85 17.31 12.70
N PRO A 197 13.15 17.10 12.96
CA PRO A 197 14.15 18.14 12.79
C PRO A 197 14.16 18.67 11.35
N LYS A 198 14.28 19.98 11.21
CA LYS A 198 14.34 20.62 9.87
C LYS A 198 15.65 20.32 9.19
N ILE A 199 15.56 19.81 7.99
CA ILE A 199 16.71 19.45 7.17
C ILE A 199 16.99 20.62 6.21
N GLU A 200 17.86 21.50 6.66
CA GLU A 200 18.23 22.68 5.87
C GLU A 200 19.16 22.31 4.71
N ASN A 201 18.87 22.83 3.54
CA ASN A 201 19.77 22.71 2.42
C ASN A 201 20.58 24.01 2.26
N ILE A 202 21.83 23.87 1.79
CA ILE A 202 22.77 24.96 1.60
C ILE A 202 22.75 25.56 0.19
N LYS A 203 21.91 25.04 -0.69
CA LYS A 203 21.69 25.50 -2.08
C LYS A 203 20.23 25.93 -2.24
N ASN A 204 19.72 25.91 -3.46
CA ASN A 204 18.33 26.26 -3.72
C ASN A 204 17.37 25.18 -3.21
N THR A 205 16.33 25.58 -2.51
CA THR A 205 15.24 24.70 -2.05
C THR A 205 14.35 24.22 -3.21
N ASN A 206 14.28 25.00 -4.29
CA ASN A 206 13.60 24.62 -5.52
C ASN A 206 14.65 24.36 -6.61
N ILE A 207 14.57 23.21 -7.23
CA ILE A 207 15.41 22.80 -8.35
C ILE A 207 14.55 22.65 -9.60
N LYS A 208 15.19 22.57 -10.77
CA LYS A 208 14.48 22.17 -11.99
C LYS A 208 13.83 20.79 -11.75
N SER A 209 12.57 20.67 -12.16
CA SER A 209 11.86 19.38 -12.01
C SER A 209 12.58 18.26 -12.74
N GLU A 210 12.81 17.17 -12.03
CA GLU A 210 13.50 15.97 -12.50
C GLU A 210 12.69 14.73 -12.18
N GLY A 211 13.00 13.62 -12.84
CA GLY A 211 12.35 12.34 -12.60
C GLY A 211 12.35 11.91 -11.12
N LEU A 212 11.25 11.35 -10.70
CA LEU A 212 11.07 10.73 -9.39
C LEU A 212 10.93 9.24 -9.53
N VAL A 213 11.38 8.51 -8.52
CA VAL A 213 11.14 7.09 -8.36
C VAL A 213 10.49 6.81 -7.00
N LYS A 214 9.80 5.71 -6.91
CA LYS A 214 9.20 5.18 -5.67
C LYS A 214 10.27 5.08 -4.58
N GLY A 215 9.98 5.58 -3.38
CA GLY A 215 10.93 5.64 -2.27
C GLY A 215 11.86 6.85 -2.25
N THR A 216 11.81 7.74 -3.26
CA THR A 216 12.58 8.99 -3.23
C THR A 216 12.18 9.84 -2.03
N ILE A 217 13.17 10.38 -1.32
CA ILE A 217 12.99 11.30 -0.19
C ILE A 217 13.36 12.69 -0.64
N GLN A 218 12.36 13.55 -0.79
CA GLN A 218 12.54 14.97 -1.09
C GLN A 218 12.50 15.79 0.19
N ILE A 219 13.29 16.85 0.26
CA ILE A 219 13.23 17.84 1.34
C ILE A 219 12.53 19.09 0.79
N THR A 220 11.38 19.41 1.35
CA THR A 220 10.57 20.58 0.98
C THR A 220 11.19 21.89 1.43
N ALA A 221 10.66 23.01 0.99
CA ALA A 221 11.21 24.33 1.32
C ALA A 221 11.19 24.65 2.83
N ASP A 222 10.27 24.01 3.56
CA ASP A 222 10.13 24.11 5.02
C ASP A 222 11.03 23.12 5.79
N GLY A 223 11.90 22.39 5.10
CA GLY A 223 12.86 21.44 5.67
C GLY A 223 12.28 20.07 6.04
N ASN A 224 11.03 19.78 5.70
CA ASN A 224 10.41 18.50 6.03
C ASN A 224 10.65 17.44 4.94
N PRO A 225 10.94 16.18 5.30
CA PRO A 225 11.04 15.11 4.35
C PRO A 225 9.67 14.66 3.83
N ILE A 226 9.59 14.36 2.53
CA ILE A 226 8.46 13.65 1.90
C ILE A 226 9.01 12.42 1.19
N VAL A 227 8.49 11.24 1.52
CA VAL A 227 8.86 9.98 0.87
C VAL A 227 7.83 9.62 -0.18
N MET A 228 8.27 9.46 -1.43
CA MET A 228 7.41 9.18 -2.59
C MET A 228 6.87 7.76 -2.54
N LEU A 229 5.55 7.62 -2.72
CA LEU A 229 4.84 6.34 -2.69
C LEU A 229 4.38 5.89 -4.09
N SER A 230 3.45 4.93 -4.16
CA SER A 230 3.08 4.26 -5.41
C SER A 230 2.44 5.19 -6.45
N ASP A 231 1.68 6.20 -6.02
CA ASP A 231 0.99 7.14 -6.91
C ASP A 231 1.72 8.51 -7.01
N HIS A 232 3.02 8.56 -6.65
CA HIS A 232 3.81 9.78 -6.70
C HIS A 232 3.83 10.41 -8.11
N GLY A 233 4.04 11.73 -8.17
CA GLY A 233 4.27 12.40 -9.44
C GLY A 233 5.50 11.84 -10.17
N THR A 234 5.49 11.84 -11.49
CA THR A 234 6.62 11.34 -12.29
C THR A 234 7.85 12.25 -12.24
N ILE A 235 7.65 13.52 -11.90
CA ILE A 235 8.68 14.53 -11.72
C ILE A 235 8.48 15.31 -10.43
N GLY A 236 9.54 15.91 -9.90
CA GLY A 236 9.51 16.79 -8.72
C GLY A 236 10.64 17.78 -8.68
N GLY A 237 10.39 18.94 -8.07
CA GLY A 237 11.27 20.11 -8.05
C GLY A 237 11.94 20.37 -6.69
N TYR A 238 11.92 19.42 -5.75
CA TYR A 238 12.65 19.54 -4.48
C TYR A 238 13.93 18.68 -4.48
N PRO A 239 14.97 19.10 -3.75
CA PRO A 239 16.19 18.32 -3.61
C PRO A 239 15.93 16.92 -3.02
N LYS A 240 16.55 15.92 -3.61
CA LYS A 240 16.42 14.51 -3.25
C LYS A 240 17.61 14.10 -2.38
N ILE A 241 17.39 13.99 -1.04
CA ILE A 241 18.45 13.62 -0.09
C ILE A 241 18.78 12.13 -0.15
N GLY A 242 17.80 11.28 -0.44
CA GLY A 242 17.97 9.84 -0.44
C GLY A 242 16.85 9.09 -1.12
N VAL A 243 16.97 7.76 -1.16
CA VAL A 243 15.94 6.83 -1.65
C VAL A 243 15.88 5.66 -0.69
N VAL A 244 14.68 5.32 -0.20
CA VAL A 244 14.44 4.11 0.59
C VAL A 244 14.74 2.89 -0.26
N ILE A 245 15.50 1.93 0.26
CA ILE A 245 15.81 0.70 -0.48
C ILE A 245 14.55 -0.16 -0.67
N SER A 246 14.49 -0.91 -1.77
CA SER A 246 13.33 -1.74 -2.11
C SER A 246 12.98 -2.77 -1.02
N ALA A 247 13.97 -3.29 -0.30
CA ALA A 247 13.74 -4.25 0.78
C ALA A 247 13.01 -3.68 2.01
N ASP A 248 13.07 -2.35 2.21
CA ASP A 248 12.43 -1.67 3.34
C ASP A 248 11.20 -0.86 2.90
N TYR A 249 10.99 -0.66 1.60
CA TYR A 249 9.93 0.16 1.08
C TYR A 249 8.53 -0.36 1.51
N ASP A 250 8.26 -1.65 1.32
CA ASP A 250 6.97 -2.23 1.66
C ASP A 250 6.65 -2.10 3.15
N LYS A 251 7.66 -2.22 4.00
CA LYS A 251 7.55 -1.98 5.44
C LYS A 251 7.29 -0.51 5.76
N PHE A 252 8.00 0.39 5.06
CA PHE A 252 7.84 1.83 5.25
C PHE A 252 6.40 2.28 4.92
N CYS A 253 5.79 1.73 3.88
CA CYS A 253 4.40 2.02 3.50
C CYS A 253 3.37 1.62 4.57
N LEU A 254 3.73 0.73 5.50
CA LEU A 254 2.86 0.28 6.57
C LEU A 254 2.93 1.16 7.82
N LEU A 255 3.83 2.14 7.85
CA LEU A 255 3.94 3.07 8.97
C LEU A 255 2.66 3.91 9.08
N TYR A 256 2.12 3.94 10.28
CA TYR A 256 0.90 4.62 10.62
C TYR A 256 1.19 5.93 11.38
N THR A 257 0.34 6.95 11.16
CA THR A 257 0.28 8.10 12.07
C THR A 257 -0.30 7.60 13.38
N SER A 258 0.52 7.26 14.36
CA SER A 258 0.00 6.91 15.66
C SER A 258 -0.53 8.16 16.37
N PRO A 259 -1.83 8.25 16.65
CA PRO A 259 -2.34 9.13 17.67
C PRO A 259 -2.55 8.37 18.98
N SER A 260 -1.94 7.19 19.12
CA SER A 260 -2.12 6.43 20.36
C SER A 260 -1.16 6.93 21.43
N PRO A 261 -1.64 7.45 22.56
CA PRO A 261 -0.81 7.75 23.71
C PRO A 261 -0.43 6.48 24.50
N ARG A 262 -0.42 5.32 23.87
CA ARG A 262 -0.18 4.02 24.50
C ARG A 262 0.96 3.21 23.93
N ASP A 263 1.79 3.78 23.05
CA ASP A 263 3.01 3.11 22.57
C ASP A 263 4.26 3.82 23.07
#